data_988d7eed3bea92fca7746d2c501cd86e
#
_entry.id   988d7eed3bea92fca7746d2c501cd86e
#
_cell.length_a   1.000
_cell.length_b   1.000
_cell.length_c   1.000
_cell.angle_alpha   90.00
_cell.angle_beta   90.00
_cell.angle_gamma   90.00
#
_symmetry.space_group_name_H-M   'P 1'
#
loop_
_entity.id
_entity.type
_entity.pdbx_description
1 polymer ?
#
loop_
_entity_poly.entity_id
_entity_poly.type
_entity_poly.pdbx_seq_one_letter_code
_entity_poly.pdbx_strand_id
1 'polypeptide(L)'
;MIKSEFVYLVLKDVFSIKGRTYNNRKHIQSSVGWLSKAQDEGVDGGVSAWYGIFSGWSEPYIETTGYIISTFLETYHLLKDKIYLDRAIKMADFLVSVQLEIGGYKTYLNSNNKKDLPTIFNTGQDLIGMVDIYNETGNIKYLQSLTKAADFLCMNINKDGAWKKYSYDGKSHSYDSRVSYALIKAYKATKNKKYKQVALLGLNWAMRQQQLNGWFKNAQLPPPNPIVPYTHTISYTIEGILCSGILLNDSKLINSSKKAADAILDYYSEKGFIPGTFDSKWSSDDKYTCVTGDAQISVVWSILYLLTGQSKYLSASEKVNEYLKSLNSVDSKNNNIRGSMPGSYPIYGDLIRGQGYCRLSLINWAVKFFTDAILLNELIKTNSSIKYIGK
;
A
#
# COMPACT_ATOMS: atom_id res chain seq x y z
N MET A 1 -22.37 19.42 12.92
CA MET A 1 -22.47 20.34 11.76
C MET A 1 -21.57 19.80 10.64
N ILE A 2 -22.13 19.40 9.50
CA ILE A 2 -21.35 18.93 8.34
C ILE A 2 -20.54 20.14 7.87
N LYS A 3 -19.20 20.02 7.84
CA LYS A 3 -18.35 21.11 7.36
C LYS A 3 -18.62 21.32 5.87
N SER A 4 -18.86 22.55 5.44
CA SER A 4 -19.26 22.93 4.08
C SER A 4 -18.38 22.35 2.98
N GLU A 5 -17.10 22.13 3.28
CA GLU A 5 -16.09 21.58 2.36
C GLU A 5 -16.29 20.11 2.03
N PHE A 6 -16.92 19.33 2.93
CA PHE A 6 -17.26 17.93 2.63
C PHE A 6 -18.49 17.81 1.74
N VAL A 7 -19.46 18.69 1.96
CA VAL A 7 -20.58 18.84 1.01
C VAL A 7 -20.01 19.13 -0.37
N TYR A 8 -19.00 20.00 -0.45
CA TYR A 8 -18.32 20.30 -1.71
C TYR A 8 -17.65 19.05 -2.32
N LEU A 9 -16.92 18.21 -1.56
CA LEU A 9 -16.30 16.99 -2.09
C LEU A 9 -17.33 16.00 -2.63
N VAL A 10 -18.43 15.79 -1.90
CA VAL A 10 -19.52 14.91 -2.34
C VAL A 10 -20.19 15.46 -3.59
N LEU A 11 -20.53 16.77 -3.60
CA LEU A 11 -21.16 17.42 -4.77
C LEU A 11 -20.22 17.41 -5.99
N LYS A 12 -18.92 17.65 -5.77
CA LYS A 12 -17.90 17.55 -6.83
C LYS A 12 -17.95 16.17 -7.52
N ASP A 13 -18.05 15.10 -6.72
CA ASP A 13 -18.11 13.73 -7.25
C ASP A 13 -19.48 13.43 -7.90
N VAL A 14 -20.59 13.90 -7.33
CA VAL A 14 -21.93 13.78 -7.93
C VAL A 14 -21.99 14.42 -9.32
N PHE A 15 -21.38 15.60 -9.48
CA PHE A 15 -21.29 16.29 -10.77
C PHE A 15 -20.09 15.89 -11.62
N SER A 16 -19.33 14.86 -11.21
CA SER A 16 -18.12 14.37 -11.91
C SER A 16 -17.09 15.46 -12.19
N ILE A 17 -17.01 16.48 -11.32
CA ILE A 17 -16.05 17.58 -11.44
C ILE A 17 -14.68 17.10 -11.01
N LYS A 18 -13.75 17.01 -11.97
CA LYS A 18 -12.35 16.63 -11.69
C LYS A 18 -11.56 17.84 -11.17
N GLY A 19 -10.58 17.57 -10.30
CA GLY A 19 -9.62 18.56 -9.85
C GLY A 19 -8.63 18.93 -10.98
N ARG A 20 -7.95 20.05 -10.80
CA ARG A 20 -6.87 20.45 -11.70
C ARG A 20 -5.67 19.52 -11.52
N THR A 21 -5.05 19.11 -12.62
CA THR A 21 -3.81 18.34 -12.60
C THR A 21 -2.61 19.26 -12.72
N TYR A 22 -1.54 18.90 -12.06
CA TYR A 22 -0.25 19.60 -12.04
C TYR A 22 0.88 18.63 -12.41
N ASN A 23 2.12 19.10 -12.43
CA ASN A 23 3.26 18.22 -12.58
C ASN A 23 3.42 17.28 -11.36
N ASN A 24 4.17 16.19 -11.54
CA ASN A 24 4.35 15.18 -10.50
C ASN A 24 4.88 15.78 -9.19
N ARG A 25 5.87 16.67 -9.25
CA ARG A 25 6.48 17.27 -8.04
C ARG A 25 5.47 18.03 -7.19
N LYS A 26 4.54 18.78 -7.81
CA LYS A 26 3.49 19.51 -7.08
C LYS A 26 2.54 18.55 -6.37
N HIS A 27 2.15 17.44 -7.02
CA HIS A 27 1.31 16.42 -6.39
C HIS A 27 2.07 15.68 -5.28
N ILE A 28 3.34 15.30 -5.48
CA ILE A 28 4.19 14.68 -4.44
C ILE A 28 4.25 15.59 -3.22
N GLN A 29 4.61 16.86 -3.39
CA GLN A 29 4.71 17.81 -2.27
C GLN A 29 3.38 17.99 -1.53
N SER A 30 2.25 18.06 -2.26
CA SER A 30 0.93 18.17 -1.66
C SER A 30 0.55 16.92 -0.87
N SER A 31 0.80 15.74 -1.43
CA SER A 31 0.47 14.45 -0.82
C SER A 31 1.32 14.15 0.41
N VAL A 32 2.64 14.33 0.36
CA VAL A 32 3.48 14.16 1.55
C VAL A 32 3.22 15.25 2.60
N GLY A 33 2.77 16.44 2.17
CA GLY A 33 2.28 17.48 3.08
C GLY A 33 1.06 17.00 3.86
N TRP A 34 0.11 16.32 3.20
CA TRP A 34 -1.05 15.72 3.89
C TRP A 34 -0.66 14.56 4.80
N LEU A 35 0.27 13.68 4.37
CA LEU A 35 0.80 12.60 5.23
C LEU A 35 1.55 13.17 6.44
N SER A 36 2.28 14.27 6.25
CA SER A 36 2.93 14.99 7.35
C SER A 36 1.90 15.54 8.35
N LYS A 37 0.79 16.11 7.85
CA LYS A 37 -0.33 16.55 8.69
C LYS A 37 -0.97 15.37 9.43
N ALA A 38 -1.19 14.23 8.76
CA ALA A 38 -1.70 13.02 9.39
C ALA A 38 -0.76 12.49 10.49
N GLN A 39 0.55 12.67 10.35
CA GLN A 39 1.53 12.38 11.41
C GLN A 39 1.46 13.39 12.58
N ASP A 40 1.27 14.68 12.27
CA ASP A 40 1.17 15.74 13.31
C ASP A 40 -0.13 15.61 14.13
N GLU A 41 -1.19 15.04 13.54
CA GLU A 41 -2.45 14.72 14.22
C GLU A 41 -2.43 13.35 14.92
N GLY A 42 -1.42 12.53 14.60
CA GLY A 42 -1.16 11.27 15.28
C GLY A 42 -0.48 11.46 16.64
N VAL A 43 -0.24 10.36 17.35
CA VAL A 43 0.44 10.34 18.64
C VAL A 43 1.85 9.80 18.44
N ASP A 44 2.83 10.45 19.08
CA ASP A 44 4.23 10.00 19.18
C ASP A 44 4.94 9.68 17.86
N GLY A 45 4.48 10.31 16.76
CA GLY A 45 5.07 10.10 15.43
C GLY A 45 4.35 9.07 14.56
N GLY A 46 3.34 8.37 15.08
CA GLY A 46 2.45 7.53 14.29
C GLY A 46 1.56 8.35 13.35
N VAL A 47 1.15 7.77 12.24
CA VAL A 47 0.35 8.46 11.21
C VAL A 47 -1.12 8.09 11.35
N SER A 48 -2.02 9.09 11.53
CA SER A 48 -3.46 8.89 11.53
C SER A 48 -3.92 8.16 10.28
N ALA A 49 -4.78 7.14 10.43
CA ALA A 49 -5.21 6.28 9.32
C ALA A 49 -6.01 7.05 8.28
N TRP A 50 -6.93 7.89 8.71
CA TRP A 50 -7.83 8.64 7.83
C TRP A 50 -8.30 9.94 8.46
N TYR A 51 -8.83 10.80 7.59
CA TYR A 51 -9.68 11.91 7.96
C TYR A 51 -11.11 11.63 7.49
N GLY A 52 -11.98 11.29 8.43
CA GLY A 52 -13.39 11.01 8.14
C GLY A 52 -14.20 12.29 7.99
N ILE A 53 -15.17 12.29 7.07
CA ILE A 53 -16.04 13.44 6.81
C ILE A 53 -16.78 13.92 8.07
N PHE A 54 -17.18 12.97 8.90
CA PHE A 54 -17.94 13.25 10.12
C PHE A 54 -17.08 13.14 11.39
N SER A 55 -16.10 12.22 11.41
CA SER A 55 -15.32 11.87 12.60
C SER A 55 -14.04 12.71 12.77
N GLY A 56 -13.52 13.33 11.71
CA GLY A 56 -12.22 14.00 11.74
C GLY A 56 -11.06 12.99 11.67
N TRP A 57 -9.92 13.35 12.25
CA TRP A 57 -8.73 12.49 12.29
C TRP A 57 -8.95 11.27 13.18
N SER A 58 -8.49 10.13 12.68
CA SER A 58 -8.47 8.86 13.41
C SER A 58 -7.24 8.72 14.28
N GLU A 59 -7.21 7.66 15.09
CA GLU A 59 -5.98 7.20 15.73
C GLU A 59 -4.89 6.83 14.69
N PRO A 60 -3.60 6.85 15.09
CA PRO A 60 -2.54 6.28 14.29
C PRO A 60 -2.80 4.82 13.94
N TYR A 61 -2.52 4.45 12.69
CA TYR A 61 -2.58 3.08 12.25
C TYR A 61 -1.15 2.54 12.09
N ILE A 62 -0.81 1.54 12.91
CA ILE A 62 0.56 1.03 13.02
C ILE A 62 1.04 0.53 11.65
N GLU A 63 0.28 -0.35 11.01
CA GLU A 63 0.58 -0.91 9.68
C GLU A 63 0.97 0.15 8.65
N THR A 64 0.12 1.18 8.54
CA THR A 64 0.35 2.19 7.49
C THR A 64 1.50 3.12 7.84
N THR A 65 1.72 3.37 9.13
CA THR A 65 2.90 4.12 9.58
C THR A 65 4.18 3.43 9.10
N GLY A 66 4.23 2.09 9.15
CA GLY A 66 5.39 1.32 8.73
C GLY A 66 5.75 1.56 7.26
N TYR A 67 4.86 1.29 6.32
CA TYR A 67 5.22 1.43 4.91
C TYR A 67 5.24 2.87 4.40
N ILE A 68 4.68 3.85 5.13
CA ILE A 68 4.81 5.28 4.81
C ILE A 68 6.26 5.75 5.00
N ILE A 69 7.03 5.11 5.89
CA ILE A 69 8.47 5.38 6.05
C ILE A 69 9.18 5.32 4.69
N SER A 70 8.94 4.27 3.90
CA SER A 70 9.54 4.09 2.57
C SER A 70 9.21 5.26 1.63
N THR A 71 7.95 5.72 1.60
CA THR A 71 7.52 6.85 0.78
C THR A 71 8.23 8.15 1.19
N PHE A 72 8.42 8.39 2.50
CA PHE A 72 9.13 9.56 2.97
C PHE A 72 10.64 9.52 2.64
N LEU A 73 11.26 8.36 2.71
CA LEU A 73 12.66 8.18 2.31
C LEU A 73 12.85 8.44 0.81
N GLU A 74 11.97 7.89 -0.05
CA GLU A 74 12.02 8.16 -1.50
C GLU A 74 11.74 9.64 -1.80
N THR A 75 10.83 10.28 -1.06
CA THR A 75 10.60 11.73 -1.19
C THR A 75 11.83 12.53 -0.77
N TYR A 76 12.51 12.14 0.32
CA TYR A 76 13.79 12.72 0.74
C TYR A 76 14.85 12.61 -0.37
N HIS A 77 14.97 11.44 -0.98
CA HIS A 77 15.94 11.23 -2.06
C HIS A 77 15.62 12.06 -3.32
N LEU A 78 14.32 12.27 -3.63
CA LEU A 78 13.92 13.08 -4.80
C LEU A 78 14.05 14.58 -4.55
N LEU A 79 13.56 15.07 -3.41
CA LEU A 79 13.46 16.51 -3.11
C LEU A 79 14.68 17.07 -2.37
N LYS A 80 15.52 16.21 -1.78
CA LYS A 80 16.72 16.56 -0.99
C LYS A 80 16.42 17.44 0.24
N ASP A 81 15.20 17.34 0.77
CA ASP A 81 14.79 18.06 1.98
C ASP A 81 14.80 17.12 3.19
N LYS A 82 15.68 17.42 4.15
CA LYS A 82 15.90 16.60 5.35
C LYS A 82 14.65 16.42 6.21
N ILE A 83 13.66 17.31 6.10
CA ILE A 83 12.40 17.19 6.87
C ILE A 83 11.72 15.85 6.66
N TYR A 84 11.81 15.28 5.47
CA TYR A 84 11.20 13.98 5.14
C TYR A 84 11.93 12.82 5.82
N LEU A 85 13.28 12.89 5.89
CA LEU A 85 14.07 11.93 6.66
C LEU A 85 13.75 12.00 8.16
N ASP A 86 13.70 13.21 8.71
CA ASP A 86 13.39 13.42 10.14
C ASP A 86 11.99 12.90 10.49
N ARG A 87 11.01 13.03 9.58
CA ARG A 87 9.67 12.47 9.75
C ARG A 87 9.65 10.94 9.64
N ALA A 88 10.41 10.35 8.71
CA ALA A 88 10.58 8.90 8.62
C ALA A 88 11.22 8.31 9.91
N ILE A 89 12.20 9.01 10.47
CA ILE A 89 12.82 8.64 11.75
C ILE A 89 11.78 8.66 12.89
N LYS A 90 10.92 9.67 12.97
CA LYS A 90 9.86 9.73 13.99
C LYS A 90 8.86 8.58 13.86
N MET A 91 8.48 8.20 12.64
CA MET A 91 7.63 7.03 12.38
C MET A 91 8.30 5.74 12.87
N ALA A 92 9.59 5.57 12.55
CA ALA A 92 10.35 4.39 12.98
C ALA A 92 10.51 4.32 14.51
N ASP A 93 10.72 5.46 15.16
CA ASP A 93 10.80 5.54 16.63
C ASP A 93 9.46 5.17 17.28
N PHE A 94 8.35 5.65 16.71
CA PHE A 94 7.02 5.23 17.11
C PHE A 94 6.85 3.71 16.97
N LEU A 95 7.24 3.09 15.85
CA LEU A 95 7.16 1.64 15.68
C LEU A 95 7.98 0.87 16.71
N VAL A 96 9.20 1.35 17.03
CA VAL A 96 10.01 0.74 18.09
C VAL A 96 9.28 0.79 19.43
N SER A 97 8.60 1.90 19.75
CA SER A 97 7.91 2.07 21.03
C SER A 97 6.64 1.21 21.19
N VAL A 98 5.97 0.87 20.09
CA VAL A 98 4.71 0.10 20.09
C VAL A 98 4.90 -1.38 19.72
N GLN A 99 6.13 -1.82 19.45
CA GLN A 99 6.43 -3.21 19.14
C GLN A 99 6.20 -4.09 20.38
N LEU A 100 5.43 -5.15 20.21
CA LEU A 100 5.16 -6.12 21.29
C LEU A 100 6.44 -6.93 21.63
N GLU A 101 6.55 -7.38 22.87
CA GLU A 101 7.69 -8.20 23.34
C GLU A 101 7.92 -9.43 22.46
N ILE A 102 6.86 -10.06 21.96
CA ILE A 102 6.93 -11.20 21.05
C ILE A 102 7.40 -10.84 19.64
N GLY A 103 7.66 -9.55 19.36
CA GLY A 103 8.25 -9.04 18.12
C GLY A 103 7.26 -8.57 17.06
N GLY A 104 5.99 -8.97 17.14
CA GLY A 104 4.96 -8.53 16.20
C GLY A 104 4.37 -7.17 16.55
N TYR A 105 3.53 -6.64 15.65
CA TYR A 105 2.80 -5.39 15.82
C TYR A 105 1.30 -5.63 15.84
N LYS A 106 0.58 -4.94 16.73
CA LYS A 106 -0.88 -4.99 16.81
C LYS A 106 -1.53 -4.10 15.73
N THR A 107 -2.83 -4.24 15.54
CA THR A 107 -3.54 -3.47 14.51
C THR A 107 -3.74 -2.01 14.93
N TYR A 108 -4.20 -1.77 16.17
CA TYR A 108 -4.52 -0.42 16.68
C TYR A 108 -3.84 -0.19 18.02
N LEU A 109 -3.57 1.08 18.36
CA LEU A 109 -2.99 1.46 19.66
C LEU A 109 -3.95 1.14 20.81
N ASN A 110 -5.20 1.56 20.69
CA ASN A 110 -6.22 1.44 21.74
C ASN A 110 -7.26 0.39 21.36
N SER A 111 -6.98 -0.87 21.56
CA SER A 111 -8.00 -1.92 21.45
C SER A 111 -8.70 -2.07 22.80
N ASN A 112 -9.75 -1.29 23.04
CA ASN A 112 -10.48 -1.29 24.32
C ASN A 112 -11.09 -2.62 24.75
N ASN A 113 -10.94 -3.72 24.00
CA ASN A 113 -11.53 -5.04 24.34
C ASN A 113 -10.85 -6.26 23.71
N LYS A 114 -9.68 -6.15 23.09
CA LYS A 114 -8.97 -7.33 22.58
C LYS A 114 -7.57 -7.35 23.19
N LYS A 115 -7.15 -8.53 23.68
CA LYS A 115 -5.76 -8.78 24.06
C LYS A 115 -4.85 -8.17 23.00
N ASP A 116 -3.77 -7.53 23.41
CA ASP A 116 -2.74 -6.98 22.52
C ASP A 116 -2.11 -8.09 21.67
N LEU A 117 -2.84 -8.51 20.65
CA LEU A 117 -2.39 -9.56 19.73
C LEU A 117 -1.77 -8.92 18.50
N PRO A 118 -0.63 -9.43 18.07
CA PRO A 118 -0.02 -8.97 16.83
C PRO A 118 -0.81 -9.47 15.63
N THR A 119 -0.62 -8.81 14.48
CA THR A 119 -1.19 -9.23 13.21
C THR A 119 -0.06 -9.51 12.22
N ILE A 120 -0.13 -10.63 11.54
CA ILE A 120 0.89 -11.07 10.56
C ILE A 120 1.07 -10.02 9.47
N PHE A 121 -0.03 -9.60 8.83
CA PHE A 121 0.04 -8.66 7.72
C PHE A 121 0.65 -7.33 8.15
N ASN A 122 0.16 -6.74 9.25
CA ASN A 122 0.68 -5.47 9.76
C ASN A 122 2.18 -5.58 10.09
N THR A 123 2.57 -6.65 10.81
CA THR A 123 4.00 -6.88 11.13
C THR A 123 4.86 -6.94 9.86
N GLY A 124 4.35 -7.53 8.77
CA GLY A 124 5.04 -7.53 7.48
C GLY A 124 5.17 -6.14 6.89
N GLN A 125 4.12 -5.31 6.95
CA GLN A 125 4.16 -3.95 6.42
C GLN A 125 5.11 -3.06 7.24
N ASP A 126 5.08 -3.18 8.57
CA ASP A 126 5.99 -2.46 9.46
C ASP A 126 7.46 -2.87 9.23
N LEU A 127 7.70 -4.17 9.02
CA LEU A 127 9.03 -4.71 8.70
C LEU A 127 9.61 -4.08 7.42
N ILE A 128 8.79 -3.79 6.39
CA ILE A 128 9.25 -3.11 5.16
C ILE A 128 9.90 -1.77 5.52
N GLY A 129 9.17 -0.92 6.24
CA GLY A 129 9.69 0.41 6.62
C GLY A 129 10.86 0.34 7.58
N MET A 130 10.84 -0.62 8.54
CA MET A 130 11.94 -0.80 9.48
C MET A 130 13.25 -1.24 8.79
N VAL A 131 13.15 -2.05 7.73
CA VAL A 131 14.33 -2.39 6.90
C VAL A 131 14.82 -1.15 6.15
N ASP A 132 13.94 -0.35 5.57
CA ASP A 132 14.31 0.82 4.80
C ASP A 132 14.98 1.88 5.65
N ILE A 133 14.43 2.17 6.84
CA ILE A 133 15.05 3.14 7.75
C ILE A 133 16.37 2.63 8.34
N TYR A 134 16.51 1.32 8.57
CA TYR A 134 17.78 0.74 8.96
C TYR A 134 18.83 0.91 7.86
N ASN A 135 18.49 0.61 6.61
CA ASN A 135 19.40 0.76 5.48
C ASN A 135 19.83 2.22 5.27
N GLU A 136 18.92 3.16 5.53
CA GLU A 136 19.21 4.60 5.40
C GLU A 136 20.11 5.13 6.51
N THR A 137 19.87 4.71 7.76
CA THR A 137 20.49 5.33 8.94
C THR A 137 21.61 4.51 9.58
N GLY A 138 21.64 3.18 9.33
CA GLY A 138 22.54 2.26 10.03
C GLY A 138 22.26 2.10 11.54
N ASN A 139 21.16 2.66 12.06
CA ASN A 139 20.91 2.68 13.49
C ASN A 139 20.54 1.30 14.04
N ILE A 140 21.31 0.83 15.01
CA ILE A 140 21.17 -0.50 15.62
C ILE A 140 19.80 -0.76 16.26
N LYS A 141 19.10 0.28 16.78
CA LYS A 141 17.76 0.11 17.36
C LYS A 141 16.74 -0.38 16.31
N TYR A 142 16.88 0.06 15.05
CA TYR A 142 16.02 -0.40 13.96
C TYR A 142 16.37 -1.82 13.52
N LEU A 143 17.67 -2.19 13.52
CA LEU A 143 18.09 -3.56 13.28
C LEU A 143 17.53 -4.52 14.34
N GLN A 144 17.54 -4.13 15.61
CA GLN A 144 16.96 -4.94 16.69
C GLN A 144 15.44 -5.13 16.51
N SER A 145 14.71 -4.07 16.19
CA SER A 145 13.27 -4.12 15.98
C SER A 145 12.90 -4.95 14.74
N LEU A 146 13.53 -4.72 13.59
CA LEU A 146 13.27 -5.51 12.37
C LEU A 146 13.60 -7.01 12.58
N THR A 147 14.64 -7.32 13.35
CA THR A 147 15.00 -8.72 13.65
C THR A 147 13.90 -9.39 14.47
N LYS A 148 13.39 -8.73 15.52
CA LYS A 148 12.26 -9.24 16.32
C LYS A 148 11.02 -9.48 15.46
N ALA A 149 10.68 -8.53 14.56
CA ALA A 149 9.54 -8.65 13.66
C ALA A 149 9.71 -9.81 12.67
N ALA A 150 10.88 -9.95 12.05
CA ALA A 150 11.17 -11.04 11.13
C ALA A 150 11.16 -12.40 11.83
N ASP A 151 11.69 -12.48 13.04
CA ASP A 151 11.66 -13.72 13.85
C ASP A 151 10.23 -14.11 14.24
N PHE A 152 9.39 -13.14 14.64
CA PHE A 152 7.97 -13.37 14.92
C PHE A 152 7.26 -13.96 13.69
N LEU A 153 7.46 -13.40 12.51
CA LEU A 153 6.86 -13.92 11.27
C LEU A 153 7.34 -15.34 10.95
N CYS A 154 8.64 -15.61 11.15
CA CYS A 154 9.22 -16.92 10.93
C CYS A 154 8.73 -18.00 11.91
N MET A 155 8.42 -17.62 13.14
CA MET A 155 7.90 -18.56 14.15
C MET A 155 6.43 -18.93 13.93
N ASN A 156 5.68 -18.11 13.19
CA ASN A 156 4.23 -18.26 13.06
C ASN A 156 3.77 -18.74 11.67
N ILE A 157 4.69 -19.10 10.78
CA ILE A 157 4.34 -19.73 9.50
C ILE A 157 3.99 -21.21 9.72
N ASN A 158 2.95 -21.70 9.03
CA ASN A 158 2.57 -23.12 9.07
C ASN A 158 3.46 -23.94 8.10
N LYS A 159 3.45 -25.26 8.26
CA LYS A 159 4.20 -26.19 7.40
C LYS A 159 3.83 -26.11 5.92
N ASP A 160 2.59 -25.72 5.61
CA ASP A 160 2.10 -25.54 4.23
C ASP A 160 2.55 -24.22 3.59
N GLY A 161 3.22 -23.35 4.34
CA GLY A 161 3.68 -22.03 3.90
C GLY A 161 2.67 -20.90 4.12
N ALA A 162 1.52 -21.18 4.74
CA ALA A 162 0.52 -20.17 5.04
C ALA A 162 0.69 -19.60 6.45
N TRP A 163 0.29 -18.36 6.66
CA TRP A 163 0.05 -17.81 8.00
C TRP A 163 -1.44 -17.93 8.32
N LYS A 164 -1.79 -18.52 9.47
CA LYS A 164 -3.16 -18.61 10.00
C LYS A 164 -3.26 -17.96 11.37
N LYS A 165 -2.37 -18.37 12.28
CA LYS A 165 -2.29 -17.75 13.60
C LYS A 165 -1.90 -16.28 13.44
N TYR A 166 -2.61 -15.41 14.10
CA TYR A 166 -2.43 -13.95 14.00
C TYR A 166 -2.72 -13.34 12.61
N SER A 167 -3.28 -14.10 11.66
CA SER A 167 -3.86 -13.53 10.45
C SER A 167 -5.27 -13.02 10.69
N TYR A 168 -5.75 -12.13 9.85
CA TYR A 168 -7.12 -11.65 9.92
C TYR A 168 -8.11 -12.81 9.81
N ASP A 169 -9.08 -12.84 10.73
CA ASP A 169 -10.13 -13.88 10.79
C ASP A 169 -9.59 -15.32 10.90
N GLY A 170 -8.32 -15.50 11.32
CA GLY A 170 -7.67 -16.81 11.42
C GLY A 170 -7.52 -17.55 10.10
N LYS A 171 -7.63 -16.83 8.98
CA LYS A 171 -7.51 -17.37 7.62
C LYS A 171 -6.22 -16.92 6.95
N SER A 172 -5.77 -17.72 5.99
CA SER A 172 -4.59 -17.40 5.19
C SER A 172 -4.99 -16.57 3.99
N HIS A 173 -4.20 -15.55 3.67
CA HIS A 173 -4.49 -14.63 2.57
C HIS A 173 -3.35 -14.61 1.55
N SER A 174 -3.70 -14.54 0.25
CA SER A 174 -2.70 -14.45 -0.82
C SER A 174 -1.91 -13.13 -0.77
N TYR A 175 -2.50 -12.06 -0.24
CA TYR A 175 -1.80 -10.79 -0.04
C TYR A 175 -0.72 -10.84 1.06
N ASP A 176 -0.62 -11.92 1.85
CA ASP A 176 0.53 -12.19 2.72
C ASP A 176 1.84 -12.43 1.91
N SER A 177 1.76 -12.49 0.58
CA SER A 177 2.93 -12.34 -0.29
C SER A 177 3.77 -11.09 0.01
N ARG A 178 3.14 -10.00 0.49
CA ARG A 178 3.86 -8.81 0.98
C ARG A 178 4.63 -9.05 2.27
N VAL A 179 4.13 -9.95 3.13
CA VAL A 179 4.88 -10.42 4.32
C VAL A 179 6.13 -11.19 3.87
N SER A 180 5.98 -12.04 2.85
CA SER A 180 7.12 -12.72 2.25
C SER A 180 8.14 -11.74 1.65
N TYR A 181 7.68 -10.71 0.95
CA TYR A 181 8.53 -9.63 0.43
C TYR A 181 9.28 -8.92 1.56
N ALA A 182 8.61 -8.57 2.66
CA ALA A 182 9.25 -7.98 3.83
C ALA A 182 10.37 -8.86 4.41
N LEU A 183 10.15 -10.19 4.48
CA LEU A 183 11.16 -11.14 4.91
C LEU A 183 12.35 -11.24 3.92
N ILE A 184 12.12 -11.11 2.60
CA ILE A 184 13.22 -11.04 1.62
C ILE A 184 14.05 -9.76 1.83
N LYS A 185 13.39 -8.61 2.08
CA LYS A 185 14.10 -7.37 2.43
C LYS A 185 14.94 -7.55 3.71
N ALA A 186 14.36 -8.13 4.76
CA ALA A 186 15.07 -8.43 6.00
C ALA A 186 16.25 -9.38 5.78
N TYR A 187 16.11 -10.41 4.93
CA TYR A 187 17.23 -11.27 4.52
C TYR A 187 18.34 -10.47 3.83
N LYS A 188 17.98 -9.55 2.92
CA LYS A 188 18.97 -8.72 2.22
C LYS A 188 19.77 -7.83 3.20
N ALA A 189 19.10 -7.26 4.20
CA ALA A 189 19.71 -6.41 5.22
C ALA A 189 20.55 -7.19 6.24
N THR A 190 20.05 -8.34 6.74
CA THR A 190 20.66 -9.08 7.85
C THR A 190 21.51 -10.27 7.42
N LYS A 191 21.38 -10.73 6.18
CA LYS A 191 21.96 -12.00 5.65
C LYS A 191 21.45 -13.27 6.35
N ASN A 192 20.43 -13.18 7.21
CA ASN A 192 19.87 -14.35 7.88
C ASN A 192 19.09 -15.23 6.89
N LYS A 193 19.62 -16.39 6.54
CA LYS A 193 19.06 -17.33 5.56
C LYS A 193 17.68 -17.86 5.95
N LYS A 194 17.35 -17.93 7.25
CA LYS A 194 16.02 -18.35 7.74
C LYS A 194 14.91 -17.47 7.17
N TYR A 195 15.11 -16.14 7.09
CA TYR A 195 14.13 -15.21 6.54
C TYR A 195 13.81 -15.49 5.07
N LYS A 196 14.85 -15.76 4.25
CA LYS A 196 14.66 -16.17 2.86
C LYS A 196 13.91 -17.50 2.76
N GLN A 197 14.25 -18.49 3.58
CA GLN A 197 13.61 -19.82 3.54
C GLN A 197 12.11 -19.71 3.85
N VAL A 198 11.75 -18.97 4.90
CA VAL A 198 10.35 -18.74 5.28
C VAL A 198 9.60 -17.93 4.22
N ALA A 199 10.21 -16.89 3.68
CA ALA A 199 9.62 -16.12 2.59
C ALA A 199 9.30 -16.98 1.37
N LEU A 200 10.19 -17.88 0.99
CA LEU A 200 9.96 -18.83 -0.13
C LEU A 200 8.79 -19.77 0.15
N LEU A 201 8.60 -20.24 1.39
CA LEU A 201 7.43 -21.03 1.75
C LEU A 201 6.13 -20.23 1.54
N GLY A 202 6.08 -18.98 2.03
CA GLY A 202 4.93 -18.08 1.86
C GLY A 202 4.65 -17.75 0.39
N LEU A 203 5.68 -17.45 -0.39
CA LEU A 203 5.55 -17.19 -1.83
C LEU A 203 5.03 -18.43 -2.57
N ASN A 204 5.55 -19.61 -2.27
CA ASN A 204 5.07 -20.85 -2.87
C ASN A 204 3.60 -21.13 -2.53
N TRP A 205 3.17 -20.80 -1.29
CA TRP A 205 1.76 -20.90 -0.93
C TRP A 205 0.91 -19.91 -1.73
N ALA A 206 1.29 -18.64 -1.82
CA ALA A 206 0.60 -17.62 -2.60
C ALA A 206 0.50 -17.99 -4.09
N MET A 207 1.59 -18.52 -4.68
CA MET A 207 1.62 -19.00 -6.06
C MET A 207 0.61 -20.13 -6.31
N ARG A 208 0.39 -21.04 -5.36
CA ARG A 208 -0.63 -22.09 -5.46
C ARG A 208 -2.06 -21.55 -5.41
N GLN A 209 -2.27 -20.30 -4.99
CA GLN A 209 -3.59 -19.66 -5.04
C GLN A 209 -3.90 -19.09 -6.42
N GLN A 210 -2.92 -18.97 -7.34
CA GLN A 210 -3.14 -18.42 -8.66
C GLN A 210 -3.88 -19.40 -9.57
N GLN A 211 -4.93 -18.92 -10.21
CA GLN A 211 -5.67 -19.65 -11.23
C GLN A 211 -5.02 -19.53 -12.62
N LEU A 212 -5.48 -20.36 -13.57
CA LEU A 212 -4.95 -20.34 -14.93
C LEU A 212 -5.09 -18.99 -15.65
N ASN A 213 -6.11 -18.20 -15.31
CA ASN A 213 -6.32 -16.86 -15.85
C ASN A 213 -5.54 -15.74 -15.09
N GLY A 214 -4.71 -16.10 -14.12
CA GLY A 214 -3.92 -15.16 -13.33
C GLY A 214 -4.57 -14.67 -12.03
N TRP A 215 -5.88 -14.90 -11.82
CA TRP A 215 -6.58 -14.48 -10.61
C TRP A 215 -6.15 -15.28 -9.37
N PHE A 216 -6.10 -14.61 -8.20
CA PHE A 216 -5.67 -15.24 -6.94
C PHE A 216 -6.85 -15.52 -6.02
N LYS A 217 -7.00 -16.76 -5.57
CA LYS A 217 -7.88 -17.13 -4.46
C LYS A 217 -7.36 -16.51 -3.15
N ASN A 218 -8.26 -16.39 -2.17
CA ASN A 218 -7.92 -15.93 -0.81
C ASN A 218 -7.32 -14.50 -0.75
N ALA A 219 -7.70 -13.63 -1.69
CA ALA A 219 -7.30 -12.23 -1.70
C ALA A 219 -8.32 -11.29 -1.01
N GLN A 220 -9.49 -11.77 -0.61
CA GLN A 220 -10.53 -10.97 0.04
C GLN A 220 -10.19 -10.59 1.48
N LEU A 221 -10.67 -9.42 1.91
CA LEU A 221 -10.66 -9.03 3.32
C LEU A 221 -11.75 -9.78 4.10
N PRO A 222 -11.59 -9.93 5.44
CA PRO A 222 -12.63 -10.53 6.27
C PRO A 222 -13.95 -9.74 6.25
N PRO A 223 -15.10 -10.36 6.55
CA PRO A 223 -16.36 -9.64 6.75
C PRO A 223 -16.20 -8.48 7.76
N PRO A 224 -16.94 -7.37 7.59
CA PRO A 224 -18.06 -7.17 6.67
C PRO A 224 -17.70 -6.74 5.24
N ASN A 225 -16.43 -6.91 4.83
CA ASN A 225 -16.00 -6.57 3.47
C ASN A 225 -16.64 -7.52 2.43
N PRO A 226 -16.66 -7.12 1.12
CA PRO A 226 -17.18 -7.97 0.06
C PRO A 226 -16.49 -9.33 0.02
N ILE A 227 -17.23 -10.36 -0.38
CA ILE A 227 -16.67 -11.70 -0.65
C ILE A 227 -15.70 -11.67 -1.83
N VAL A 228 -15.97 -10.78 -2.80
CA VAL A 228 -15.09 -10.51 -3.94
C VAL A 228 -13.95 -9.57 -3.49
N PRO A 229 -12.68 -9.91 -3.77
CA PRO A 229 -11.57 -9.11 -3.30
C PRO A 229 -11.53 -7.72 -3.93
N TYR A 230 -11.17 -6.73 -3.14
CA TYR A 230 -10.86 -5.40 -3.64
C TYR A 230 -9.63 -5.43 -4.56
N THR A 231 -9.63 -4.56 -5.56
CA THR A 231 -8.45 -4.32 -6.41
C THR A 231 -7.21 -4.02 -5.58
N HIS A 232 -7.37 -3.35 -4.43
CA HIS A 232 -6.31 -3.11 -3.45
C HIS A 232 -5.63 -4.39 -2.96
N THR A 233 -6.38 -5.38 -2.50
CA THR A 233 -5.82 -6.62 -1.95
C THR A 233 -5.28 -7.56 -3.04
N ILE A 234 -5.87 -7.52 -4.23
CA ILE A 234 -5.32 -8.17 -5.42
C ILE A 234 -3.96 -7.54 -5.77
N SER A 235 -3.88 -6.21 -5.79
CA SER A 235 -2.64 -5.49 -6.08
C SER A 235 -1.55 -5.77 -5.04
N TYR A 236 -1.90 -5.89 -3.77
CA TYR A 236 -0.97 -6.35 -2.73
C TYR A 236 -0.38 -7.73 -3.04
N THR A 237 -1.23 -8.66 -3.49
CA THR A 237 -0.77 -10.01 -3.86
C THR A 237 0.23 -9.95 -5.02
N ILE A 238 -0.11 -9.21 -6.07
CA ILE A 238 0.73 -9.05 -7.27
C ILE A 238 2.05 -8.38 -6.92
N GLU A 239 2.01 -7.26 -6.18
CA GLU A 239 3.19 -6.48 -5.79
C GLU A 239 4.15 -7.28 -4.90
N GLY A 240 3.61 -7.99 -3.90
CA GLY A 240 4.43 -8.81 -3.00
C GLY A 240 5.20 -9.91 -3.75
N ILE A 241 4.54 -10.59 -4.71
CA ILE A 241 5.17 -11.62 -5.55
C ILE A 241 6.19 -10.98 -6.51
N LEU A 242 5.82 -9.88 -7.18
CA LEU A 242 6.66 -9.18 -8.16
C LEU A 242 7.96 -8.69 -7.53
N CYS A 243 7.85 -7.92 -6.44
CA CYS A 243 9.00 -7.35 -5.74
C CYS A 243 9.91 -8.45 -5.15
N SER A 244 9.32 -9.54 -4.64
CA SER A 244 10.11 -10.71 -4.21
C SER A 244 10.85 -11.35 -5.38
N GLY A 245 10.20 -11.52 -6.53
CA GLY A 245 10.79 -12.06 -7.75
C GLY A 245 11.99 -11.25 -8.23
N ILE A 246 11.88 -9.92 -8.17
CA ILE A 246 12.97 -9.00 -8.52
C ILE A 246 14.16 -9.17 -7.56
N LEU A 247 13.93 -9.11 -6.25
CA LEU A 247 14.99 -9.23 -5.25
C LEU A 247 15.68 -10.59 -5.26
N LEU A 248 14.98 -11.65 -5.68
CA LEU A 248 15.49 -13.02 -5.78
C LEU A 248 16.02 -13.38 -7.16
N ASN A 249 15.79 -12.51 -8.17
CA ASN A 249 16.03 -12.80 -9.59
C ASN A 249 15.29 -14.07 -10.04
N ASP A 250 14.01 -14.20 -9.65
CA ASP A 250 13.15 -15.36 -9.92
C ASP A 250 12.11 -15.03 -10.98
N SER A 251 12.34 -15.52 -12.20
CA SER A 251 11.45 -15.29 -13.35
C SER A 251 10.05 -15.92 -13.19
N LYS A 252 9.90 -17.00 -12.40
CA LYS A 252 8.59 -17.63 -12.18
C LYS A 252 7.69 -16.70 -11.36
N LEU A 253 8.22 -16.08 -10.33
CA LEU A 253 7.49 -15.08 -9.53
C LEU A 253 7.11 -13.85 -10.38
N ILE A 254 8.07 -13.34 -11.16
CA ILE A 254 7.84 -12.19 -12.06
C ILE A 254 6.75 -12.52 -13.08
N ASN A 255 6.80 -13.70 -13.74
CA ASN A 255 5.81 -14.11 -14.72
C ASN A 255 4.42 -14.33 -14.12
N SER A 256 4.32 -14.85 -12.90
CA SER A 256 3.05 -14.97 -12.18
C SER A 256 2.40 -13.61 -11.94
N SER A 257 3.16 -12.66 -11.42
CA SER A 257 2.69 -11.29 -11.20
C SER A 257 2.29 -10.61 -12.51
N LYS A 258 3.12 -10.75 -13.55
CA LYS A 258 2.84 -10.21 -14.88
C LYS A 258 1.52 -10.73 -15.43
N LYS A 259 1.21 -12.03 -15.28
CA LYS A 259 -0.03 -12.63 -15.75
C LYS A 259 -1.28 -11.98 -15.15
N ALA A 260 -1.27 -11.73 -13.84
CA ALA A 260 -2.37 -11.04 -13.16
C ALA A 260 -2.45 -9.56 -13.54
N ALA A 261 -1.30 -8.89 -13.65
CA ALA A 261 -1.23 -7.49 -14.06
C ALA A 261 -1.67 -7.28 -15.52
N ASP A 262 -1.40 -8.24 -16.41
CA ASP A 262 -1.90 -8.23 -17.81
C ASP A 262 -3.42 -8.35 -17.83
N ALA A 263 -4.03 -9.23 -17.04
CA ALA A 263 -5.49 -9.38 -17.00
C ALA A 263 -6.19 -8.06 -16.55
N ILE A 264 -5.62 -7.35 -15.57
CA ILE A 264 -6.15 -6.04 -15.16
C ILE A 264 -5.92 -5.00 -16.29
N LEU A 265 -4.79 -5.08 -17.00
CA LEU A 265 -4.49 -4.18 -18.12
C LEU A 265 -5.46 -4.41 -19.29
N ASP A 266 -5.78 -5.65 -19.60
CA ASP A 266 -6.74 -6.00 -20.65
C ASP A 266 -8.14 -5.45 -20.31
N TYR A 267 -8.59 -5.63 -19.06
CA TYR A 267 -9.85 -5.04 -18.58
C TYR A 267 -9.83 -3.51 -18.68
N TYR A 268 -8.75 -2.87 -18.19
CA TYR A 268 -8.60 -1.41 -18.27
C TYR A 268 -8.60 -0.89 -19.70
N SER A 269 -7.95 -1.62 -20.62
CA SER A 269 -7.88 -1.24 -22.03
C SER A 269 -9.25 -1.32 -22.71
N GLU A 270 -10.10 -2.26 -22.29
CA GLU A 270 -11.46 -2.41 -22.81
C GLU A 270 -12.45 -1.42 -22.19
N LYS A 271 -12.40 -1.25 -20.87
CA LYS A 271 -13.43 -0.50 -20.11
C LYS A 271 -13.05 0.94 -19.79
N GLY A 272 -11.77 1.30 -19.86
CA GLY A 272 -11.27 2.65 -19.59
C GLY A 272 -11.17 3.01 -18.10
N PHE A 273 -11.49 2.09 -17.18
CA PHE A 273 -11.36 2.28 -15.72
C PHE A 273 -11.04 0.95 -15.01
N ILE A 274 -10.55 1.04 -13.78
CA ILE A 274 -10.28 -0.12 -12.92
C ILE A 274 -11.38 -0.17 -11.85
N PRO A 275 -12.18 -1.24 -11.75
CA PRO A 275 -13.27 -1.33 -10.77
C PRO A 275 -12.75 -1.53 -9.34
N GLY A 276 -13.61 -1.29 -8.35
CA GLY A 276 -13.29 -1.47 -6.93
C GLY A 276 -12.96 -2.91 -6.55
N THR A 277 -13.58 -3.90 -7.23
CA THR A 277 -13.39 -5.34 -6.99
C THR A 277 -13.29 -6.11 -8.30
N PHE A 278 -12.72 -7.32 -8.25
CA PHE A 278 -12.72 -8.27 -9.35
C PHE A 278 -13.13 -9.67 -8.88
N ASP A 279 -14.05 -10.31 -9.61
CA ASP A 279 -14.35 -11.71 -9.41
C ASP A 279 -13.29 -12.64 -10.05
N SER A 280 -13.48 -13.96 -9.91
CA SER A 280 -12.54 -14.96 -10.42
C SER A 280 -12.46 -15.04 -11.96
N LYS A 281 -13.33 -14.34 -12.68
CA LYS A 281 -13.34 -14.23 -14.15
C LYS A 281 -12.78 -12.88 -14.62
N TRP A 282 -12.22 -12.08 -13.72
CA TRP A 282 -11.83 -10.69 -13.95
C TRP A 282 -12.98 -9.80 -14.38
N SER A 283 -14.20 -10.09 -13.90
CA SER A 283 -15.39 -9.28 -14.14
C SER A 283 -15.73 -8.45 -12.90
N SER A 284 -16.41 -7.35 -13.14
CA SER A 284 -16.96 -6.48 -12.09
C SER A 284 -18.16 -5.71 -12.60
N ASP A 285 -19.12 -5.48 -11.72
CA ASP A 285 -20.26 -4.60 -11.96
C ASP A 285 -20.23 -3.35 -11.06
N ASP A 286 -19.09 -3.08 -10.43
CA ASP A 286 -18.89 -1.94 -9.57
C ASP A 286 -19.03 -0.60 -10.31
N LYS A 287 -19.68 0.37 -9.64
CA LYS A 287 -19.82 1.76 -10.10
C LYS A 287 -18.85 2.70 -9.39
N TYR A 288 -17.83 2.14 -8.76
CA TYR A 288 -16.77 2.89 -8.05
C TYR A 288 -15.41 2.27 -8.34
N THR A 289 -14.35 3.04 -8.13
CA THR A 289 -12.97 2.54 -8.12
C THR A 289 -12.44 2.47 -6.69
N CYS A 290 -11.51 1.58 -6.44
CA CYS A 290 -10.70 1.57 -5.21
C CYS A 290 -9.41 2.36 -5.49
N VAL A 291 -9.37 3.63 -5.07
CA VAL A 291 -8.29 4.57 -5.39
C VAL A 291 -6.90 4.04 -5.00
N THR A 292 -6.82 3.33 -3.87
CA THR A 292 -5.59 2.65 -3.46
C THR A 292 -5.16 1.57 -4.45
N GLY A 293 -6.12 0.75 -4.91
CA GLY A 293 -5.87 -0.32 -5.89
C GLY A 293 -5.39 0.22 -7.23
N ASP A 294 -6.01 1.32 -7.71
CA ASP A 294 -5.61 2.01 -8.93
C ASP A 294 -4.15 2.48 -8.85
N ALA A 295 -3.78 3.08 -7.71
CA ALA A 295 -2.41 3.56 -7.49
C ALA A 295 -1.39 2.42 -7.45
N GLN A 296 -1.72 1.33 -6.75
CA GLN A 296 -0.84 0.16 -6.64
C GLN A 296 -0.62 -0.54 -7.98
N ILE A 297 -1.68 -0.73 -8.78
CA ILE A 297 -1.52 -1.38 -10.08
C ILE A 297 -0.72 -0.48 -11.04
N SER A 298 -0.82 0.85 -10.91
CA SER A 298 0.04 1.78 -11.62
C SER A 298 1.52 1.59 -11.26
N VAL A 299 1.85 1.37 -9.97
CA VAL A 299 3.22 1.00 -9.53
C VAL A 299 3.66 -0.31 -10.17
N VAL A 300 2.81 -1.35 -10.13
CA VAL A 300 3.10 -2.65 -10.72
C VAL A 300 3.40 -2.51 -12.23
N TRP A 301 2.58 -1.78 -12.98
CA TRP A 301 2.82 -1.57 -14.41
C TRP A 301 4.10 -0.76 -14.67
N SER A 302 4.40 0.25 -13.87
CA SER A 302 5.67 0.99 -13.98
C SER A 302 6.88 0.09 -13.76
N ILE A 303 6.82 -0.81 -12.79
CA ILE A 303 7.88 -1.82 -12.54
C ILE A 303 7.98 -2.80 -13.72
N LEU A 304 6.86 -3.29 -14.25
CA LEU A 304 6.85 -4.18 -15.42
C LEU A 304 7.41 -3.49 -16.66
N TYR A 305 7.18 -2.20 -16.86
CA TYR A 305 7.84 -1.42 -17.90
C TYR A 305 9.37 -1.43 -17.74
N LEU A 306 9.86 -1.16 -16.53
CA LEU A 306 11.30 -1.16 -16.25
C LEU A 306 11.96 -2.54 -16.46
N LEU A 307 11.22 -3.63 -16.22
CA LEU A 307 11.71 -4.99 -16.40
C LEU A 307 11.65 -5.47 -17.85
N THR A 308 10.66 -5.02 -18.63
CA THR A 308 10.37 -5.60 -19.94
C THR A 308 10.56 -4.65 -21.11
N GLY A 309 10.64 -3.33 -20.87
CA GLY A 309 10.68 -2.30 -21.89
C GLY A 309 9.35 -2.12 -22.66
N GLN A 310 8.27 -2.85 -22.31
CA GLN A 310 7.02 -2.80 -23.05
C GLN A 310 6.23 -1.53 -22.75
N SER A 311 6.09 -0.65 -23.73
CA SER A 311 5.46 0.68 -23.62
C SER A 311 4.00 0.64 -23.16
N LYS A 312 3.26 -0.49 -23.39
CA LYS A 312 1.88 -0.65 -22.93
C LYS A 312 1.74 -0.43 -21.42
N TYR A 313 2.70 -0.88 -20.62
CA TYR A 313 2.67 -0.73 -19.16
C TYR A 313 2.90 0.73 -18.73
N LEU A 314 3.88 1.40 -19.33
CA LEU A 314 4.13 2.81 -19.01
C LEU A 314 2.94 3.68 -19.42
N SER A 315 2.40 3.47 -20.62
CA SER A 315 1.22 4.21 -21.10
C SER A 315 0.01 4.04 -20.19
N ALA A 316 -0.26 2.80 -19.70
CA ALA A 316 -1.36 2.54 -18.79
C ALA A 316 -1.13 3.19 -17.41
N SER A 317 0.08 3.06 -16.86
CA SER A 317 0.48 3.68 -15.61
C SER A 317 0.33 5.20 -15.65
N GLU A 318 0.81 5.86 -16.73
CA GLU A 318 0.70 7.31 -16.88
C GLU A 318 -0.76 7.77 -16.97
N LYS A 319 -1.61 7.06 -17.72
CA LYS A 319 -3.04 7.38 -17.81
C LYS A 319 -3.75 7.25 -16.46
N VAL A 320 -3.49 6.18 -15.73
CA VAL A 320 -4.04 6.00 -14.37
C VAL A 320 -3.52 7.08 -13.42
N ASN A 321 -2.25 7.43 -13.49
CA ASN A 321 -1.68 8.49 -12.66
C ASN A 321 -2.27 9.87 -12.98
N GLU A 322 -2.53 10.20 -14.25
CA GLU A 322 -3.24 11.45 -14.60
C GLU A 322 -4.69 11.46 -14.05
N TYR A 323 -5.38 10.32 -14.13
CA TYR A 323 -6.68 10.18 -13.49
C TYR A 323 -6.60 10.40 -11.98
N LEU A 324 -5.67 9.74 -11.28
CA LEU A 324 -5.48 9.88 -9.83
C LEU A 324 -5.10 11.30 -9.41
N LYS A 325 -4.29 12.01 -10.21
CA LYS A 325 -3.99 13.43 -10.00
C LYS A 325 -5.25 14.29 -9.97
N SER A 326 -6.24 13.98 -10.82
CA SER A 326 -7.51 14.70 -10.85
C SER A 326 -8.37 14.49 -9.57
N LEU A 327 -8.08 13.44 -8.79
CA LEU A 327 -8.73 13.15 -7.51
C LEU A 327 -7.98 13.76 -6.32
N ASN A 328 -6.69 14.05 -6.48
CA ASN A 328 -5.85 14.59 -5.42
C ASN A 328 -6.23 16.05 -5.10
N SER A 329 -6.59 16.33 -3.87
CA SER A 329 -7.15 17.62 -3.44
C SER A 329 -6.09 18.73 -3.28
N VAL A 330 -5.25 18.96 -4.29
CA VAL A 330 -4.10 19.92 -4.23
C VAL A 330 -4.54 21.35 -3.90
N ASP A 331 -5.66 21.81 -4.48
CA ASP A 331 -6.13 23.20 -4.39
C ASP A 331 -7.04 23.48 -3.19
N SER A 332 -7.28 22.48 -2.33
CA SER A 332 -8.11 22.69 -1.15
C SER A 332 -7.51 23.75 -0.22
N LYS A 333 -8.34 24.71 0.21
CA LYS A 333 -7.96 25.68 1.24
C LYS A 333 -7.93 25.08 2.64
N ASN A 334 -8.63 23.96 2.84
CA ASN A 334 -8.64 23.23 4.10
C ASN A 334 -7.39 22.34 4.22
N ASN A 335 -6.56 22.60 5.22
CA ASN A 335 -5.32 21.85 5.46
C ASN A 335 -5.56 20.37 5.80
N ASN A 336 -6.74 20.01 6.31
CA ASN A 336 -7.10 18.61 6.57
C ASN A 336 -7.47 17.84 5.28
N ILE A 337 -7.68 18.55 4.18
CA ILE A 337 -8.08 17.99 2.88
C ILE A 337 -6.97 18.15 1.83
N ARG A 338 -6.20 19.25 1.90
CA ARG A 338 -5.18 19.56 0.89
C ARG A 338 -4.18 18.42 0.73
N GLY A 339 -4.08 17.86 -0.47
CA GLY A 339 -3.18 16.75 -0.82
C GLY A 339 -3.71 15.37 -0.50
N SER A 340 -4.92 15.26 0.04
CA SER A 340 -5.56 13.98 0.35
C SER A 340 -6.05 13.23 -0.88
N MET A 341 -6.32 11.94 -0.68
CA MET A 341 -6.97 11.04 -1.62
C MET A 341 -8.16 10.34 -0.96
N PRO A 342 -9.30 10.16 -1.65
CA PRO A 342 -10.41 9.37 -1.12
C PRO A 342 -10.11 7.87 -1.16
N GLY A 343 -10.81 7.08 -0.35
CA GLY A 343 -10.72 5.62 -0.41
C GLY A 343 -11.38 5.04 -1.65
N SER A 344 -12.55 5.58 -2.01
CA SER A 344 -13.29 5.26 -3.25
C SER A 344 -13.46 6.50 -4.11
N TYR A 345 -13.63 6.30 -5.42
CA TYR A 345 -14.19 7.33 -6.28
C TYR A 345 -15.39 6.75 -7.06
N PRO A 346 -16.59 7.37 -6.98
CA PRO A 346 -16.89 8.55 -6.12
C PRO A 346 -16.62 8.29 -4.64
N ILE A 347 -16.37 9.37 -3.85
CA ILE A 347 -16.04 9.24 -2.41
C ILE A 347 -17.14 8.52 -1.60
N TYR A 348 -18.37 8.58 -2.06
CA TYR A 348 -19.50 7.86 -1.48
C TYR A 348 -19.64 6.40 -1.97
N GLY A 349 -18.80 5.96 -2.90
CA GLY A 349 -18.89 4.64 -3.52
C GLY A 349 -20.13 4.44 -4.37
N ASP A 350 -20.70 3.23 -4.38
CA ASP A 350 -22.01 2.92 -4.94
C ASP A 350 -23.10 3.15 -3.88
N LEU A 351 -23.87 4.23 -4.03
CA LEU A 351 -24.94 4.59 -3.09
C LEU A 351 -26.10 3.59 -3.10
N ILE A 352 -26.40 3.01 -4.28
CA ILE A 352 -27.54 2.09 -4.43
C ILE A 352 -27.24 0.77 -3.71
N ARG A 353 -26.04 0.24 -3.87
CA ARG A 353 -25.63 -1.03 -3.26
C ARG A 353 -24.99 -0.86 -1.89
N GLY A 354 -24.72 0.37 -1.47
CA GLY A 354 -24.00 0.64 -0.23
C GLY A 354 -22.53 0.18 -0.24
N GLN A 355 -21.95 -0.06 -1.41
CA GLN A 355 -20.59 -0.59 -1.59
C GLN A 355 -19.57 0.52 -1.82
N GLY A 356 -18.30 0.22 -1.54
CA GLY A 356 -17.16 1.11 -1.73
C GLY A 356 -16.07 0.83 -0.72
N TYR A 357 -14.86 1.25 -1.05
CA TYR A 357 -13.69 1.06 -0.18
C TYR A 357 -13.46 2.31 0.67
N CYS A 358 -13.54 2.20 2.00
CA CYS A 358 -13.36 3.33 2.92
C CYS A 358 -14.17 4.58 2.51
N ARG A 359 -15.48 4.40 2.33
CA ARG A 359 -16.40 5.46 1.89
C ARG A 359 -16.37 6.65 2.82
N LEU A 360 -16.53 7.84 2.24
CA LEU A 360 -16.59 9.12 2.96
C LEU A 360 -15.35 9.39 3.83
N SER A 361 -14.20 8.84 3.43
CA SER A 361 -12.94 9.01 4.15
C SER A 361 -11.79 9.32 3.18
N LEU A 362 -10.90 10.20 3.64
CA LEU A 362 -9.61 10.48 3.02
C LEU A 362 -8.57 9.66 3.77
N ILE A 363 -7.89 8.74 3.08
CA ILE A 363 -7.13 7.68 3.73
C ILE A 363 -5.64 7.74 3.42
N ASN A 364 -4.81 7.52 4.43
CA ASN A 364 -3.36 7.70 4.32
C ASN A 364 -2.72 6.71 3.32
N TRP A 365 -3.23 5.48 3.23
CA TRP A 365 -2.68 4.51 2.28
C TRP A 365 -3.06 4.78 0.83
N ALA A 366 -4.20 5.43 0.54
CA ALA A 366 -4.46 5.91 -0.82
C ALA A 366 -3.48 7.04 -1.20
N VAL A 367 -3.22 7.97 -0.29
CA VAL A 367 -2.21 9.04 -0.49
C VAL A 367 -0.81 8.44 -0.67
N LYS A 368 -0.43 7.48 0.17
CA LYS A 368 0.86 6.80 0.12
C LYS A 368 1.09 6.12 -1.23
N PHE A 369 0.18 5.24 -1.66
CA PHE A 369 0.36 4.51 -2.91
C PHE A 369 0.26 5.41 -4.15
N PHE A 370 -0.58 6.44 -4.11
CA PHE A 370 -0.59 7.47 -5.14
C PHE A 370 0.77 8.20 -5.21
N THR A 371 1.33 8.56 -4.06
CA THR A 371 2.64 9.21 -4.01
C THR A 371 3.73 8.31 -4.60
N ASP A 372 3.75 7.02 -4.25
CA ASP A 372 4.70 6.05 -4.81
C ASP A 372 4.56 5.91 -6.34
N ALA A 373 3.32 5.87 -6.83
CA ALA A 373 3.06 5.75 -8.27
C ALA A 373 3.64 6.94 -9.06
N ILE A 374 3.41 8.17 -8.58
CA ILE A 374 3.94 9.36 -9.27
C ILE A 374 5.43 9.60 -9.01
N LEU A 375 5.97 9.18 -7.85
CA LEU A 375 7.42 9.15 -7.59
C LEU A 375 8.12 8.23 -8.59
N LEU A 376 7.62 7.01 -8.77
CA LEU A 376 8.21 6.07 -9.71
C LEU A 376 8.14 6.57 -11.17
N ASN A 377 7.03 7.18 -11.57
CA ASN A 377 6.93 7.80 -12.90
C ASN A 377 7.91 8.96 -13.06
N GLU A 378 8.15 9.78 -12.03
CA GLU A 378 9.14 10.85 -12.07
C GLU A 378 10.56 10.29 -12.23
N LEU A 379 10.88 9.21 -11.49
CA LEU A 379 12.17 8.53 -11.59
C LEU A 379 12.39 7.89 -12.98
N ILE A 380 11.35 7.32 -13.59
CA ILE A 380 11.41 6.79 -14.96
C ILE A 380 11.74 7.90 -15.95
N LYS A 381 11.04 9.05 -15.88
CA LYS A 381 11.26 10.20 -16.76
C LYS A 381 12.67 10.79 -16.63
N THR A 382 13.27 10.73 -15.46
CA THR A 382 14.61 11.26 -15.19
C THR A 382 15.73 10.22 -15.36
N ASN A 383 15.43 9.04 -15.87
CA ASN A 383 16.37 7.90 -15.99
C ASN A 383 17.07 7.52 -14.67
N SER A 384 16.45 7.87 -13.54
CA SER A 384 16.98 7.59 -12.18
C SER A 384 16.44 6.30 -11.59
N SER A 385 15.64 5.56 -12.34
CA SER A 385 14.83 4.43 -11.88
C SER A 385 15.61 3.13 -11.57
N ILE A 386 16.84 2.96 -12.12
CA ILE A 386 17.65 1.73 -11.96
C ILE A 386 17.96 1.44 -10.47
N LYS A 387 18.05 2.48 -9.64
CA LYS A 387 18.28 2.34 -8.20
C LYS A 387 17.03 1.97 -7.38
N TYR A 388 15.83 2.19 -7.93
CA TYR A 388 14.56 1.96 -7.23
C TYR A 388 14.22 0.47 -7.12
N ILE A 389 14.50 -0.31 -8.17
CA ILE A 389 14.14 -1.74 -8.24
C ILE A 389 15.11 -2.62 -7.43
N GLY A 390 16.26 -2.11 -7.05
CA GLY A 390 17.30 -2.87 -6.32
C GLY A 390 17.31 -2.68 -4.80
N LYS A 391 16.44 -1.81 -4.25
CA LYS A 391 16.29 -1.56 -2.82
C LYS A 391 15.07 -2.31 -2.30
#